data_8d0921c6bc6b7d9ba4acee0678c14fd2
#
_entry.id   8d0921c6bc6b7d9ba4acee0678c14fd2
#
_cell.length_a   1.000
_cell.length_b   1.000
_cell.length_c   1.000
_cell.angle_alpha   90.00
_cell.angle_beta   90.00
_cell.angle_gamma   90.00
#
_symmetry.space_group_name_H-M   'P 1'
#
loop_
_entity.id
_entity.type
_entity.pdbx_description
1 polymer ?
#
loop_
_entity_poly.entity_id
_entity_poly.type
_entity_poly.pdbx_seq_one_letter_code
_entity_poly.pdbx_strand_id
1 'polypeptide(L)'
;MKRILSIAVVPRPTSVIEAPGTFRLTARTPIVICDEQLRRPAEIFADAIAALTGFVPTITTVNAPAAIVLHLIPGYKPEEYRLVATRKGVDLTASTPQAILHGLRTLQQLVSAQGIPACTIEDRPCFAYRGAMLDVSRHFFPVEEVKTYIDLLSLHKINRFHWHLTDDQGWRIEIKRYP
;
A
#
# COMPACT_ATOMS: atom_id res chain seq x y z
N MET A 1 2.50 -24.46 -22.84
CA MET A 1 3.46 -23.78 -21.97
C MET A 1 2.68 -22.85 -21.02
N LYS A 2 2.61 -23.11 -19.72
CA LYS A 2 2.00 -22.15 -18.78
C LYS A 2 2.89 -20.90 -18.77
N ARG A 3 2.33 -19.76 -19.20
CA ARG A 3 3.01 -18.46 -19.11
C ARG A 3 3.26 -18.17 -17.62
N ILE A 4 4.51 -18.13 -17.21
CA ILE A 4 4.86 -17.69 -15.87
C ILE A 4 4.45 -16.22 -15.83
N LEU A 5 3.52 -15.85 -14.95
CA LEU A 5 3.15 -14.47 -14.72
C LEU A 5 4.41 -13.71 -14.30
N SER A 6 4.73 -12.64 -15.01
CA SER A 6 5.90 -11.79 -14.69
C SER A 6 5.62 -10.93 -13.45
N ILE A 7 4.34 -10.75 -13.10
CA ILE A 7 3.88 -9.95 -11.97
C ILE A 7 3.74 -10.85 -10.73
N ALA A 8 4.63 -10.64 -9.76
CA ALA A 8 4.60 -11.29 -8.46
C ALA A 8 4.20 -10.26 -7.39
N VAL A 9 2.99 -10.39 -6.83
CA VAL A 9 2.46 -9.55 -5.74
C VAL A 9 1.95 -10.45 -4.62
N VAL A 10 2.24 -10.08 -3.38
CA VAL A 10 1.83 -10.80 -2.17
C VAL A 10 1.04 -9.86 -1.25
N PRO A 11 -0.20 -10.20 -0.87
CA PRO A 11 -1.00 -11.35 -1.30
C PRO A 11 -1.30 -11.32 -2.81
N ARG A 12 -1.51 -12.51 -3.40
CA ARG A 12 -1.84 -12.61 -4.82
C ARG A 12 -3.19 -11.95 -5.09
N PRO A 13 -3.27 -10.99 -6.03
CA PRO A 13 -4.53 -10.36 -6.39
C PRO A 13 -5.54 -11.34 -7.00
N THR A 14 -6.83 -11.02 -6.88
CA THR A 14 -7.93 -11.82 -7.42
C THR A 14 -7.84 -11.96 -8.94
N SER A 15 -7.49 -10.88 -9.64
CA SER A 15 -7.31 -10.87 -11.09
C SER A 15 -6.09 -10.05 -11.48
N VAL A 16 -5.28 -10.59 -12.39
CA VAL A 16 -4.14 -9.91 -12.99
C VAL A 16 -4.14 -10.17 -14.49
N ILE A 17 -4.25 -9.12 -15.28
CA ILE A 17 -4.15 -9.14 -16.74
C ILE A 17 -2.93 -8.34 -17.14
N GLU A 18 -1.90 -9.01 -17.65
CA GLU A 18 -0.68 -8.36 -18.14
C GLU A 18 -0.88 -7.74 -19.51
N ALA A 19 -0.26 -6.61 -19.75
CA ALA A 19 -0.24 -5.93 -21.04
C ALA A 19 1.20 -5.58 -21.47
N PRO A 20 1.47 -5.38 -22.75
CA PRO A 20 2.82 -5.04 -23.21
C PRO A 20 3.18 -3.60 -22.85
N GLY A 21 4.35 -3.43 -22.25
CA GLY A 21 4.93 -2.12 -21.93
C GLY A 21 5.16 -1.91 -20.47
N THR A 22 5.75 -0.74 -20.16
CA THR A 22 6.16 -0.36 -18.81
C THR A 22 5.94 1.14 -18.64
N PHE A 23 5.39 1.56 -17.52
CA PHE A 23 5.34 2.96 -17.10
C PHE A 23 6.64 3.33 -16.40
N ARG A 24 7.34 4.33 -16.92
CA ARG A 24 8.60 4.79 -16.33
C ARG A 24 8.32 5.78 -15.21
N LEU A 25 8.52 5.33 -13.98
CA LEU A 25 8.46 6.19 -12.80
C LEU A 25 9.71 7.08 -12.73
N THR A 26 9.53 8.37 -12.51
CA THR A 26 10.61 9.37 -12.42
C THR A 26 10.33 10.37 -11.30
N ALA A 27 11.33 11.17 -10.92
CA ALA A 27 11.16 12.26 -9.96
C ALA A 27 10.10 13.32 -10.38
N ARG A 28 9.73 13.35 -11.66
CA ARG A 28 8.69 14.27 -12.19
C ARG A 28 7.30 13.64 -12.26
N THR A 29 7.17 12.35 -11.94
CA THR A 29 5.87 11.66 -11.93
C THR A 29 5.08 12.09 -10.71
N PRO A 30 3.96 12.84 -10.85
CA PRO A 30 3.16 13.24 -9.71
C PRO A 30 2.19 12.13 -9.30
N ILE A 31 1.76 12.20 -8.04
CA ILE A 31 0.59 11.50 -7.54
C ILE A 31 -0.55 12.51 -7.56
N VAL A 32 -1.55 12.27 -8.40
CA VAL A 32 -2.74 13.13 -8.50
C VAL A 32 -3.83 12.54 -7.61
N ILE A 33 -4.35 13.32 -6.67
CA ILE A 33 -5.48 12.94 -5.84
C ILE A 33 -6.73 13.69 -6.31
N CYS A 34 -7.80 12.96 -6.61
CA CYS A 34 -9.08 13.53 -7.02
C CYS A 34 -10.00 13.89 -5.83
N ASP A 35 -9.60 13.54 -4.61
CA ASP A 35 -10.29 13.83 -3.37
C ASP A 35 -9.27 14.02 -2.25
N GLU A 36 -9.49 14.99 -1.36
CA GLU A 36 -8.56 15.31 -0.27
C GLU A 36 -8.43 14.18 0.76
N GLN A 37 -9.44 13.32 0.90
CA GLN A 37 -9.38 12.12 1.73
C GLN A 37 -8.25 11.14 1.29
N LEU A 38 -7.75 11.29 0.06
CA LEU A 38 -6.66 10.47 -0.48
C LEU A 38 -5.26 11.01 -0.16
N ARG A 39 -5.15 12.18 0.47
CA ARG A 39 -3.86 12.78 0.82
C ARG A 39 -3.02 11.84 1.68
N ARG A 40 -3.59 11.33 2.76
CA ARG A 40 -2.83 10.44 3.67
C ARG A 40 -2.38 9.13 3.02
N PRO A 41 -3.23 8.37 2.29
CA PRO A 41 -2.76 7.25 1.47
C PRO A 41 -1.65 7.62 0.47
N ALA A 42 -1.76 8.77 -0.18
CA ALA A 42 -0.76 9.24 -1.14
C ALA A 42 0.59 9.57 -0.47
N GLU A 43 0.59 10.20 0.70
CA GLU A 43 1.80 10.47 1.50
C GLU A 43 2.52 9.18 1.89
N ILE A 44 1.78 8.19 2.44
CA ILE A 44 2.33 6.89 2.82
C ILE A 44 2.98 6.19 1.61
N PHE A 45 2.36 6.32 0.44
CA PHE A 45 2.93 5.76 -0.79
C PHE A 45 4.13 6.56 -1.29
N ALA A 46 4.09 7.89 -1.22
CA ALA A 46 5.22 8.75 -1.61
C ALA A 46 6.48 8.44 -0.77
N ASP A 47 6.32 8.27 0.54
CA ASP A 47 7.41 7.87 1.44
C ASP A 47 7.98 6.49 1.07
N ALA A 48 7.10 5.52 0.77
CA ALA A 48 7.51 4.20 0.34
C ALA A 48 8.27 4.22 -1.01
N ILE A 49 7.82 5.05 -1.95
CA ILE A 49 8.51 5.25 -3.24
C ILE A 49 9.86 5.94 -3.04
N ALA A 50 9.93 6.92 -2.14
CA ALA A 50 11.19 7.59 -1.81
C ALA A 50 12.25 6.61 -1.30
N ALA A 51 11.85 5.70 -0.43
CA ALA A 51 12.74 4.64 0.09
C ALA A 51 13.23 3.68 -1.02
N LEU A 52 12.38 3.40 -2.03
CA LEU A 52 12.71 2.48 -3.13
C LEU A 52 13.54 3.14 -4.25
N THR A 53 13.32 4.43 -4.50
CA THR A 53 13.80 5.11 -5.72
C THR A 53 14.78 6.25 -5.46
N GLY A 54 14.84 6.74 -4.22
CA GLY A 54 15.65 7.89 -3.83
C GLY A 54 15.03 9.26 -4.16
N PHE A 55 13.80 9.34 -4.68
CA PHE A 55 13.08 10.60 -4.93
C PHE A 55 11.65 10.56 -4.35
N VAL A 56 11.16 11.71 -3.90
CA VAL A 56 9.80 11.87 -3.36
C VAL A 56 8.87 12.37 -4.46
N PRO A 57 7.83 11.60 -4.85
CA PRO A 57 6.81 12.08 -5.79
C PRO A 57 6.03 13.27 -5.23
N THR A 58 5.74 14.26 -6.07
CA THR A 58 4.88 15.39 -5.69
C THR A 58 3.42 14.97 -5.64
N ILE A 59 2.70 15.33 -4.58
CA ILE A 59 1.25 15.12 -4.47
C ILE A 59 0.54 16.41 -4.90
N THR A 60 -0.42 16.29 -5.81
CA THR A 60 -1.18 17.40 -6.38
C THR A 60 -2.63 17.04 -6.63
N THR A 61 -3.50 18.06 -6.71
CA THR A 61 -4.90 17.93 -7.16
C THR A 61 -5.05 18.33 -8.64
N VAL A 62 -3.98 18.86 -9.25
CA VAL A 62 -4.00 19.29 -10.64
C VAL A 62 -3.69 18.11 -11.54
N ASN A 63 -4.56 17.86 -12.51
CA ASN A 63 -4.36 16.79 -13.48
C ASN A 63 -3.06 17.00 -14.27
N ALA A 64 -2.30 15.94 -14.44
CA ALA A 64 -1.00 15.98 -15.11
C ALA A 64 -0.79 14.75 -16.00
N PRO A 65 -0.08 14.88 -17.12
CA PRO A 65 0.30 13.71 -17.91
C PRO A 65 1.31 12.84 -17.18
N ALA A 66 1.35 11.57 -17.52
CA ALA A 66 2.29 10.60 -16.94
C ALA A 66 2.27 10.56 -15.40
N ALA A 67 1.07 10.58 -14.83
CA ALA A 67 0.81 10.59 -13.39
C ALA A 67 0.39 9.22 -12.85
N ILE A 68 0.43 9.10 -11.54
CA ILE A 68 -0.32 8.10 -10.78
C ILE A 68 -1.57 8.81 -10.26
N VAL A 69 -2.75 8.43 -10.76
CA VAL A 69 -4.02 9.11 -10.44
C VAL A 69 -4.86 8.25 -9.51
N LEU A 70 -5.32 8.84 -8.42
CA LEU A 70 -6.12 8.17 -7.39
C LEU A 70 -7.56 8.70 -7.43
N HIS A 71 -8.52 7.78 -7.61
CA HIS A 71 -9.94 8.11 -7.73
C HIS A 71 -10.78 7.47 -6.63
N LEU A 72 -11.66 8.24 -6.00
CA LEU A 72 -12.77 7.72 -5.21
C LEU A 72 -14.03 7.69 -6.05
N ILE A 73 -14.51 6.50 -6.39
CA ILE A 73 -15.72 6.30 -7.21
C ILE A 73 -16.63 5.31 -6.48
N PRO A 74 -17.93 5.63 -6.28
CA PRO A 74 -18.87 4.71 -5.68
C PRO A 74 -19.02 3.43 -6.51
N GLY A 75 -19.44 2.33 -5.85
CA GLY A 75 -19.81 1.08 -6.53
C GLY A 75 -18.87 -0.09 -6.27
N TYR A 76 -17.67 0.15 -5.76
CA TYR A 76 -16.77 -0.92 -5.30
C TYR A 76 -17.19 -1.42 -3.90
N LYS A 77 -16.92 -2.71 -3.63
CA LYS A 77 -17.07 -3.25 -2.27
C LYS A 77 -16.03 -2.63 -1.33
N PRO A 78 -16.24 -2.68 -0.01
CA PRO A 78 -15.21 -2.30 0.95
C PRO A 78 -13.89 -3.03 0.66
N GLU A 79 -12.77 -2.31 0.69
CA GLU A 79 -11.41 -2.80 0.42
C GLU A 79 -11.15 -3.31 -1.03
N GLU A 80 -12.14 -3.23 -1.93
CA GLU A 80 -11.99 -3.56 -3.36
C GLU A 80 -11.40 -2.38 -4.12
N TYR A 81 -10.46 -2.67 -5.02
CA TYR A 81 -9.83 -1.67 -5.88
C TYR A 81 -9.57 -2.22 -7.29
N ARG A 82 -9.44 -1.29 -8.23
CA ARG A 82 -8.98 -1.54 -9.58
C ARG A 82 -7.77 -0.67 -9.88
N LEU A 83 -6.68 -1.30 -10.32
CA LEU A 83 -5.43 -0.65 -10.72
C LEU A 83 -5.20 -0.92 -12.20
N VAL A 84 -4.97 0.14 -12.97
CA VAL A 84 -4.64 0.06 -14.40
C VAL A 84 -3.33 0.79 -14.61
N ALA A 85 -2.27 0.06 -14.92
CA ALA A 85 -0.99 0.61 -15.32
C ALA A 85 -0.83 0.49 -16.83
N THR A 86 -0.49 1.59 -17.47
CA THR A 86 -0.22 1.69 -18.92
C THR A 86 1.14 2.34 -19.13
N ARG A 87 1.61 2.44 -20.37
CA ARG A 87 2.83 3.23 -20.68
C ARG A 87 2.69 4.72 -20.39
N LYS A 88 1.44 5.22 -20.23
CA LYS A 88 1.15 6.66 -20.10
C LYS A 88 0.96 7.09 -18.64
N GLY A 89 0.67 6.18 -17.73
CA GLY A 89 0.37 6.47 -16.34
C GLY A 89 -0.28 5.29 -15.64
N VAL A 90 -0.67 5.52 -14.38
CA VAL A 90 -1.36 4.56 -13.53
C VAL A 90 -2.65 5.20 -13.02
N ASP A 91 -3.77 4.50 -13.16
CA ASP A 91 -5.05 4.84 -12.56
C ASP A 91 -5.38 3.83 -11.46
N LEU A 92 -5.69 4.31 -10.28
CA LEU A 92 -6.14 3.52 -9.16
C LEU A 92 -7.50 4.01 -8.67
N THR A 93 -8.47 3.12 -8.70
CA THR A 93 -9.88 3.42 -8.41
C THR A 93 -10.40 2.52 -7.31
N ALA A 94 -11.12 3.11 -6.35
CA ALA A 94 -11.83 2.38 -5.29
C ALA A 94 -12.94 3.25 -4.70
N SER A 95 -13.75 2.70 -3.77
CA SER A 95 -14.80 3.45 -3.08
C SER A 95 -14.36 4.04 -1.73
N THR A 96 -13.20 3.66 -1.22
CA THR A 96 -12.73 4.10 0.11
C THR A 96 -11.23 4.40 0.10
N PRO A 97 -10.75 5.34 0.96
CA PRO A 97 -9.32 5.59 1.12
C PRO A 97 -8.52 4.35 1.55
N GLN A 98 -9.11 3.46 2.34
CA GLN A 98 -8.49 2.21 2.74
C GLN A 98 -8.24 1.29 1.54
N ALA A 99 -9.21 1.14 0.64
CA ALA A 99 -9.05 0.35 -0.57
C ALA A 99 -8.01 0.96 -1.53
N ILE A 100 -7.95 2.29 -1.63
CA ILE A 100 -6.86 2.99 -2.34
C ILE A 100 -5.50 2.63 -1.72
N LEU A 101 -5.36 2.63 -0.39
CA LEU A 101 -4.11 2.22 0.27
C LEU A 101 -3.74 0.77 -0.09
N HIS A 102 -4.69 -0.15 -0.14
CA HIS A 102 -4.43 -1.53 -0.58
C HIS A 102 -3.93 -1.61 -2.02
N GLY A 103 -4.51 -0.83 -2.92
CA GLY A 103 -4.05 -0.71 -4.30
C GLY A 103 -2.64 -0.09 -4.41
N LEU A 104 -2.34 0.93 -3.59
CA LEU A 104 -1.02 1.54 -3.50
C LEU A 104 0.03 0.55 -2.95
N ARG A 105 -0.31 -0.30 -1.98
CA ARG A 105 0.58 -1.38 -1.50
C ARG A 105 0.84 -2.44 -2.58
N THR A 106 -0.14 -2.72 -3.44
CA THR A 106 0.08 -3.54 -4.64
C THR A 106 0.98 -2.82 -5.64
N LEU A 107 0.72 -1.55 -5.94
CA LEU A 107 1.53 -0.75 -6.84
C LEU A 107 2.99 -0.64 -6.37
N GLN A 108 3.21 -0.48 -5.07
CA GLN A 108 4.55 -0.45 -4.46
C GLN A 108 5.37 -1.71 -4.80
N GLN A 109 4.74 -2.89 -4.78
CA GLN A 109 5.40 -4.15 -5.13
C GLN A 109 5.67 -4.31 -6.64
N LEU A 110 4.99 -3.54 -7.48
CA LEU A 110 5.22 -3.53 -8.94
C LEU A 110 6.36 -2.60 -9.36
N VAL A 111 6.80 -1.69 -8.48
CA VAL A 111 7.89 -0.76 -8.78
C VAL A 111 9.22 -1.51 -8.87
N SER A 112 9.90 -1.34 -9.99
CA SER A 112 11.22 -1.91 -10.26
C SER A 112 12.15 -0.89 -10.94
N ALA A 113 13.41 -1.22 -11.10
CA ALA A 113 14.36 -0.39 -11.85
C ALA A 113 13.93 -0.18 -13.33
N GLN A 114 13.15 -1.12 -13.90
CA GLN A 114 12.60 -1.02 -15.26
C GLN A 114 11.31 -0.17 -15.30
N GLY A 115 10.73 0.15 -14.16
CA GLY A 115 9.44 0.82 -14.01
C GLY A 115 8.33 -0.11 -13.56
N ILE A 116 7.10 0.30 -13.78
CA ILE A 116 5.87 -0.42 -13.41
C ILE A 116 5.35 -1.14 -14.67
N PRO A 117 5.22 -2.48 -14.67
CA PRO A 117 4.71 -3.23 -15.84
C PRO A 117 3.27 -2.83 -16.15
N ALA A 118 2.94 -2.74 -17.43
CA ALA A 118 1.57 -2.47 -17.87
C ALA A 118 0.67 -3.66 -17.53
N CYS A 119 -0.40 -3.40 -16.77
CA CYS A 119 -1.34 -4.42 -16.32
C CYS A 119 -2.66 -3.82 -15.87
N THR A 120 -3.67 -4.67 -15.77
CA THR A 120 -4.89 -4.40 -15.02
C THR A 120 -4.98 -5.38 -13.87
N ILE A 121 -5.16 -4.87 -12.67
CA ILE A 121 -5.33 -5.65 -11.44
C ILE A 121 -6.67 -5.28 -10.82
N GLU A 122 -7.48 -6.30 -10.55
CA GLU A 122 -8.70 -6.15 -9.75
C GLU A 122 -8.55 -7.06 -8.53
N ASP A 123 -8.72 -6.48 -7.35
CA ASP A 123 -8.46 -7.20 -6.13
C ASP A 123 -9.36 -6.75 -4.97
N ARG A 124 -9.63 -7.70 -4.10
CA ARG A 124 -10.26 -7.50 -2.80
C ARG A 124 -9.79 -8.60 -1.85
N PRO A 125 -9.69 -8.32 -0.55
CA PRO A 125 -9.35 -9.36 0.42
C PRO A 125 -10.37 -10.49 0.44
N CYS A 126 -9.91 -11.74 0.53
CA CYS A 126 -10.78 -12.91 0.69
C CYS A 126 -11.46 -12.96 2.06
N PHE A 127 -10.81 -12.39 3.10
CA PHE A 127 -11.27 -12.40 4.47
C PHE A 127 -11.41 -10.98 5.00
N ALA A 128 -12.53 -10.69 5.69
CA ALA A 128 -12.75 -9.40 6.34
C ALA A 128 -11.83 -9.19 7.55
N TYR A 129 -11.49 -10.25 8.27
CA TYR A 129 -10.52 -10.23 9.37
C TYR A 129 -9.17 -10.80 8.91
N ARG A 130 -8.13 -9.99 8.99
CA ARG A 130 -6.75 -10.38 8.68
C ARG A 130 -5.86 -9.87 9.79
N GLY A 131 -5.61 -10.71 10.77
CA GLY A 131 -4.93 -10.35 12.02
C GLY A 131 -3.51 -10.87 12.11
N ALA A 132 -2.69 -10.13 12.84
CA ALA A 132 -1.38 -10.57 13.32
C ALA A 132 -1.20 -10.11 14.77
N MET A 133 -0.32 -10.78 15.50
CA MET A 133 -0.04 -10.47 16.91
C MET A 133 1.46 -10.31 17.11
N LEU A 134 1.84 -9.36 17.99
CA LEU A 134 3.19 -9.22 18.49
C LEU A 134 3.15 -9.15 20.01
N ASP A 135 3.87 -10.05 20.63
CA ASP A 135 4.04 -10.10 22.10
C ASP A 135 5.33 -9.34 22.48
N VAL A 136 5.14 -8.11 22.98
CA VAL A 136 6.25 -7.29 23.49
C VAL A 136 6.39 -7.39 25.00
N SER A 137 5.51 -8.15 25.66
CA SER A 137 5.56 -8.40 27.10
C SER A 137 6.64 -9.43 27.45
N ARG A 138 6.64 -10.60 26.80
CA ARG A 138 7.65 -11.64 27.02
C ARG A 138 9.01 -11.25 26.47
N HIS A 139 9.04 -10.58 25.31
CA HIS A 139 10.26 -10.03 24.71
C HIS A 139 10.05 -8.57 24.35
N PHE A 140 10.91 -7.69 24.86
CA PHE A 140 10.85 -6.28 24.54
C PHE A 140 11.28 -6.02 23.09
N PHE A 141 10.48 -5.21 22.40
CA PHE A 141 10.80 -4.69 21.08
C PHE A 141 10.83 -3.16 21.12
N PRO A 142 11.87 -2.51 20.61
CA PRO A 142 11.93 -1.05 20.49
C PRO A 142 10.80 -0.51 19.61
N VAL A 143 10.42 0.74 19.82
CA VAL A 143 9.33 1.40 19.08
C VAL A 143 9.53 1.33 17.57
N GLU A 144 10.76 1.51 17.09
CA GLU A 144 11.08 1.49 15.65
C GLU A 144 10.88 0.11 15.02
N GLU A 145 11.14 -0.96 15.74
CA GLU A 145 10.84 -2.33 15.28
C GLU A 145 9.33 -2.58 15.19
N VAL A 146 8.56 -2.09 16.17
CA VAL A 146 7.09 -2.18 16.14
C VAL A 146 6.52 -1.39 14.97
N LYS A 147 7.04 -0.19 14.69
CA LYS A 147 6.66 0.60 13.50
C LYS A 147 6.97 -0.15 12.21
N THR A 148 8.16 -0.72 12.09
CA THR A 148 8.56 -1.55 10.94
C THR A 148 7.61 -2.74 10.77
N TYR A 149 7.23 -3.39 11.87
CA TYR A 149 6.26 -4.49 11.84
C TYR A 149 4.89 -4.03 11.33
N ILE A 150 4.38 -2.88 11.78
CA ILE A 150 3.13 -2.28 11.31
C ILE A 150 3.18 -1.97 9.81
N ASP A 151 4.31 -1.44 9.31
CA ASP A 151 4.49 -1.17 7.88
C ASP A 151 4.48 -2.46 7.05
N LEU A 152 5.11 -3.53 7.53
CA LEU A 152 5.05 -4.85 6.90
C LEU A 152 3.63 -5.41 6.89
N LEU A 153 2.89 -5.30 8.01
CA LEU A 153 1.49 -5.70 8.06
C LEU A 153 0.64 -4.93 7.04
N SER A 154 0.85 -3.62 6.93
CA SER A 154 0.19 -2.77 5.93
C SER A 154 0.52 -3.19 4.50
N LEU A 155 1.79 -3.52 4.21
CA LEU A 155 2.22 -3.99 2.89
C LEU A 155 1.47 -5.26 2.45
N HIS A 156 1.18 -6.15 3.41
CA HIS A 156 0.44 -7.38 3.19
C HIS A 156 -1.08 -7.26 3.43
N LYS A 157 -1.61 -6.03 3.55
CA LYS A 157 -3.04 -5.73 3.70
C LYS A 157 -3.66 -6.36 4.97
N ILE A 158 -2.86 -6.57 6.01
CA ILE A 158 -3.35 -6.96 7.33
C ILE A 158 -4.10 -5.77 7.93
N ASN A 159 -5.27 -6.01 8.52
CA ASN A 159 -6.14 -4.94 9.01
C ASN A 159 -6.45 -5.01 10.51
N ARG A 160 -5.85 -5.96 11.22
CA ARG A 160 -5.95 -6.11 12.67
C ARG A 160 -4.58 -6.42 13.24
N PHE A 161 -4.16 -5.58 14.19
CA PHE A 161 -2.92 -5.78 14.93
C PHE A 161 -3.25 -5.98 16.41
N HIS A 162 -2.98 -7.18 16.93
CA HIS A 162 -3.03 -7.46 18.35
C HIS A 162 -1.65 -7.18 18.95
N TRP A 163 -1.52 -6.04 19.58
CA TRP A 163 -0.31 -5.65 20.28
C TRP A 163 -0.42 -6.06 21.75
N HIS A 164 0.24 -7.15 22.14
CA HIS A 164 0.23 -7.70 23.48
C HIS A 164 1.27 -6.96 24.33
N LEU A 165 0.80 -5.98 25.12
CA LEU A 165 1.63 -4.99 25.81
C LEU A 165 1.97 -5.37 27.24
N THR A 166 1.17 -6.22 27.87
CA THR A 166 1.25 -6.47 29.32
C THR A 166 0.99 -7.91 29.64
N ASP A 167 1.85 -8.49 30.47
CA ASP A 167 1.70 -9.82 31.05
C ASP A 167 2.56 -9.89 32.33
N ASP A 168 2.66 -11.07 32.97
CA ASP A 168 3.45 -11.28 34.19
C ASP A 168 4.95 -11.00 34.00
N GLN A 169 5.52 -11.21 32.79
CA GLN A 169 6.92 -10.96 32.49
C GLN A 169 7.24 -9.49 32.19
N GLY A 170 6.26 -8.67 31.87
CA GLY A 170 6.54 -7.28 31.53
C GLY A 170 5.30 -6.42 31.35
N TRP A 171 5.42 -5.19 31.79
CA TRP A 171 4.43 -4.13 31.61
C TRP A 171 5.03 -3.05 30.72
N ARG A 172 4.45 -2.81 29.53
CA ARG A 172 4.99 -1.89 28.51
C ARG A 172 4.18 -0.62 28.34
N ILE A 173 3.18 -0.40 29.19
CA ILE A 173 2.36 0.81 29.20
C ILE A 173 2.85 1.73 30.30
N GLU A 174 3.27 2.94 29.94
CA GLU A 174 3.63 3.98 30.91
C GLU A 174 2.40 4.37 31.73
N ILE A 175 2.52 4.35 33.07
CA ILE A 175 1.50 4.84 33.97
C ILE A 175 2.07 6.07 34.68
N LYS A 176 1.74 7.27 34.16
CA LYS A 176 2.30 8.54 34.65
C LYS A 176 2.09 8.79 36.16
N ARG A 177 1.04 8.21 36.74
CA ARG A 177 0.76 8.32 38.19
C ARG A 177 1.64 7.39 39.03
N TYR A 178 2.18 6.33 38.42
CA TYR A 178 3.04 5.34 39.08
C TYR A 178 4.22 5.05 38.14
N PRO A 179 5.22 5.99 38.10
CA PRO A 179 6.38 5.87 37.23
C PRO A 179 7.33 4.74 37.65
#